data_adb37c542bd49002f31af41f0613e079
#
_entry.id   adb37c542bd49002f31af41f0613e079
#
_cell.length_a   1.000
_cell.length_b   1.000
_cell.length_c   1.000
_cell.angle_alpha   90.00
_cell.angle_beta   90.00
_cell.angle_gamma   90.00
#
_symmetry.space_group_name_H-M   'P 1'
#
loop_
_entity.id
_entity.type
_entity.pdbx_description
1 polymer ?
#
loop_
_entity_poly.entity_id
_entity_poly.type
_entity_poly.pdbx_seq_one_letter_code
_entity_poly.pdbx_strand_id
1 'polypeptide(L)'
;MKVAAVVRLGATLASVALVASVIESCNSGPPGPPAMHQYSASYDYTIRPDQAPPHARDDIHYSITILDRKTRQPIESGEGQLFAGKPIDPDIPSGPQSKTYDGFAYGPEVGVYHAKLNFVIPGTWAVAIRFRRDSLHPLERIDWMQDVINERPSNIP
;
A
#
# COMPACT_ATOMS: atom_id res chain seq x y z
N MET A 1 -6.41 -65.92 -57.75
CA MET A 1 -6.65 -65.11 -56.55
C MET A 1 -5.78 -63.86 -56.66
N LYS A 2 -6.41 -62.69 -56.88
CA LYS A 2 -5.71 -61.39 -57.03
C LYS A 2 -5.89 -60.61 -55.74
N VAL A 3 -4.81 -60.24 -55.09
CA VAL A 3 -4.81 -59.40 -53.91
C VAL A 3 -4.46 -57.95 -54.34
N ALA A 4 -5.41 -57.06 -54.14
CA ALA A 4 -5.26 -55.64 -54.46
C ALA A 4 -4.61 -54.90 -53.26
N ALA A 5 -3.51 -54.20 -53.55
CA ALA A 5 -2.83 -53.31 -52.57
C ALA A 5 -3.54 -51.95 -52.57
N VAL A 6 -4.00 -51.53 -51.39
CA VAL A 6 -4.55 -50.21 -51.16
C VAL A 6 -3.42 -49.29 -50.65
N VAL A 7 -3.03 -48.32 -51.45
CA VAL A 7 -2.14 -47.25 -51.08
C VAL A 7 -2.93 -46.17 -50.37
N ARG A 8 -2.70 -45.94 -49.07
CA ARG A 8 -3.24 -44.79 -48.32
C ARG A 8 -2.24 -43.61 -48.42
N LEU A 9 -2.69 -42.57 -49.10
CA LEU A 9 -2.05 -41.28 -49.13
C LEU A 9 -2.34 -40.57 -47.76
N GLY A 10 -1.34 -40.38 -46.96
CA GLY A 10 -1.42 -39.57 -45.73
C GLY A 10 -1.17 -38.09 -46.04
N ALA A 11 -2.21 -37.28 -45.86
CA ALA A 11 -2.10 -35.82 -45.93
C ALA A 11 -1.60 -35.28 -44.57
N THR A 12 -0.38 -34.77 -44.53
CA THR A 12 0.19 -34.05 -43.38
C THR A 12 -0.32 -32.60 -43.39
N LEU A 13 -1.23 -32.29 -42.48
CA LEU A 13 -1.64 -30.93 -42.17
C LEU A 13 -0.57 -30.27 -41.28
N ALA A 14 0.17 -29.33 -41.87
CA ALA A 14 1.09 -28.46 -41.13
C ALA A 14 0.28 -27.38 -40.38
N SER A 15 0.14 -27.53 -39.05
CA SER A 15 -0.45 -26.52 -38.19
C SER A 15 0.57 -25.41 -37.95
N VAL A 16 0.33 -24.27 -38.57
CA VAL A 16 1.05 -23.01 -38.26
C VAL A 16 0.50 -22.46 -36.95
N ALA A 17 1.23 -22.61 -35.86
CA ALA A 17 0.95 -21.98 -34.60
C ALA A 17 1.32 -20.48 -34.69
N LEU A 18 0.30 -19.63 -34.79
CA LEU A 18 0.46 -18.17 -34.69
C LEU A 18 0.71 -17.81 -33.24
N VAL A 19 1.97 -17.58 -32.86
CA VAL A 19 2.34 -17.05 -31.54
C VAL A 19 1.99 -15.56 -31.53
N ALA A 20 0.82 -15.23 -30.99
CA ALA A 20 0.46 -13.87 -30.68
C ALA A 20 1.32 -13.42 -29.49
N SER A 21 2.37 -12.64 -29.76
CA SER A 21 3.16 -11.95 -28.73
C SER A 21 2.28 -10.84 -28.14
N VAL A 22 1.71 -11.11 -26.95
CA VAL A 22 1.07 -10.08 -26.14
C VAL A 22 2.19 -9.18 -25.62
N ILE A 23 2.37 -8.03 -26.26
CA ILE A 23 3.20 -6.96 -25.72
C ILE A 23 2.42 -6.36 -24.56
N GLU A 24 2.67 -6.85 -23.33
CA GLU A 24 2.26 -6.15 -22.12
C GLU A 24 2.95 -4.78 -22.15
N SER A 25 2.19 -3.78 -22.52
CA SER A 25 2.59 -2.37 -22.39
C SER A 25 2.73 -2.09 -20.90
N CYS A 26 3.94 -2.25 -20.36
CA CYS A 26 4.28 -1.75 -19.04
C CYS A 26 4.09 -0.24 -19.06
N ASN A 27 2.94 0.20 -18.58
CA ASN A 27 2.66 1.61 -18.36
C ASN A 27 3.48 2.05 -17.13
N SER A 28 4.79 2.22 -17.33
CA SER A 28 5.74 2.66 -16.31
C SER A 28 5.57 4.16 -16.13
N GLY A 29 4.52 4.57 -15.42
CA GLY A 29 4.51 5.87 -14.78
C GLY A 29 5.73 5.99 -13.85
N PRO A 30 6.16 7.19 -13.47
CA PRO A 30 7.26 7.35 -12.52
C PRO A 30 6.95 6.50 -11.29
N PRO A 31 7.95 5.73 -10.78
CA PRO A 31 7.73 4.88 -9.62
C PRO A 31 7.22 5.74 -8.46
N GLY A 32 6.08 5.36 -7.91
CA GLY A 32 5.53 6.02 -6.73
C GLY A 32 6.47 5.87 -5.53
N PRO A 33 6.20 6.58 -4.41
CA PRO A 33 6.98 6.45 -3.21
C PRO A 33 7.18 5.00 -2.77
N PRO A 34 8.35 4.63 -2.21
CA PRO A 34 8.61 3.27 -1.77
C PRO A 34 7.60 2.84 -0.70
N ALA A 35 7.17 1.59 -0.78
CA ALA A 35 6.35 0.99 0.26
C ALA A 35 7.19 0.73 1.51
N MET A 36 6.59 0.99 2.67
CA MET A 36 7.14 0.63 3.97
C MET A 36 6.46 -0.64 4.47
N HIS A 37 7.23 -1.58 5.01
CA HIS A 37 6.74 -2.81 5.59
C HIS A 37 6.88 -2.79 7.10
N GLN A 38 5.80 -3.10 7.81
CA GLN A 38 5.74 -3.16 9.25
C GLN A 38 4.99 -4.42 9.69
N TYR A 39 5.26 -4.88 10.90
CA TYR A 39 4.68 -6.11 11.43
C TYR A 39 4.21 -5.90 12.87
N SER A 40 3.04 -6.43 13.18
CA SER A 40 2.59 -6.63 14.55
C SER A 40 2.59 -8.13 14.88
N ALA A 41 1.99 -8.55 16.00
CA ALA A 41 1.92 -9.96 16.36
C ALA A 41 1.13 -10.78 15.34
N SER A 42 -0.01 -10.24 14.86
CA SER A 42 -0.96 -10.95 13.99
C SER A 42 -1.01 -10.44 12.56
N TYR A 43 -0.51 -9.24 12.28
CA TYR A 43 -0.69 -8.57 10.99
C TYR A 43 0.63 -8.17 10.33
N ASP A 44 0.61 -8.17 9.00
CA ASP A 44 1.65 -7.70 8.11
C ASP A 44 1.11 -6.49 7.34
N TYR A 45 1.80 -5.36 7.46
CA TYR A 45 1.37 -4.07 6.88
C TYR A 45 2.30 -3.66 5.75
N THR A 46 1.72 -3.34 4.60
CA THR A 46 2.42 -2.63 3.52
C THR A 46 1.81 -1.24 3.42
N ILE A 47 2.59 -0.22 3.72
CA ILE A 47 2.13 1.17 3.84
C ILE A 47 2.74 1.98 2.70
N ARG A 48 1.91 2.64 1.89
CA ARG A 48 2.32 3.48 0.77
C ARG A 48 1.73 4.88 0.93
N PRO A 49 2.53 5.88 1.26
CA PRO A 49 2.10 7.27 1.14
C PRO A 49 2.07 7.68 -0.34
N ASP A 50 1.28 8.66 -0.69
CA ASP A 50 1.30 9.30 -2.02
C ASP A 50 2.49 10.25 -2.20
N GLN A 51 3.13 10.66 -1.11
CA GLN A 51 4.32 11.52 -1.08
C GLN A 51 5.38 10.98 -0.12
N ALA A 52 6.65 10.98 -0.54
CA ALA A 52 7.79 10.66 0.32
C ALA A 52 9.03 11.47 -0.12
N PRO A 53 9.57 12.36 0.72
CA PRO A 53 9.03 12.74 2.04
C PRO A 53 7.74 13.57 1.91
N PRO A 54 6.85 13.52 2.91
CA PRO A 54 5.66 14.36 2.93
C PRO A 54 6.02 15.83 3.18
N HIS A 55 5.24 16.73 2.60
CA HIS A 55 5.35 18.17 2.87
C HIS A 55 4.41 18.60 3.98
N ALA A 56 4.86 19.54 4.82
CA ALA A 56 3.99 20.15 5.81
C ALA A 56 2.80 20.86 5.13
N ARG A 57 1.63 20.78 5.77
CA ARG A 57 0.34 21.35 5.32
C ARG A 57 -0.28 20.70 4.08
N ASP A 58 0.38 19.70 3.47
CA ASP A 58 -0.25 18.87 2.47
C ASP A 58 -1.11 17.78 3.13
N ASP A 59 -2.17 17.39 2.45
CA ASP A 59 -2.92 16.16 2.78
C ASP A 59 -2.17 14.96 2.20
N ILE A 60 -1.66 14.11 3.05
CA ILE A 60 -0.91 12.91 2.67
C ILE A 60 -1.83 11.71 2.74
N HIS A 61 -2.07 11.08 1.59
CA HIS A 61 -2.91 9.89 1.50
C HIS A 61 -2.06 8.63 1.64
N TYR A 62 -2.51 7.73 2.49
CA TYR A 62 -1.88 6.43 2.74
C TYR A 62 -2.77 5.32 2.22
N SER A 63 -2.17 4.43 1.41
CA SER A 63 -2.74 3.14 1.06
C SER A 63 -2.08 2.07 1.91
N ILE A 64 -2.88 1.33 2.67
CA ILE A 64 -2.40 0.40 3.68
C ILE A 64 -2.97 -0.98 3.38
N THR A 65 -2.12 -1.90 2.93
CA THR A 65 -2.50 -3.30 2.76
C THR A 65 -2.24 -4.05 4.05
N ILE A 66 -3.23 -4.80 4.53
CA ILE A 66 -3.12 -5.57 5.77
C ILE A 66 -3.40 -7.05 5.48
N LEU A 67 -2.41 -7.89 5.78
CA LEU A 67 -2.51 -9.34 5.65
C LEU A 67 -2.48 -9.99 7.03
N ASP A 68 -3.19 -11.09 7.17
CA ASP A 68 -3.00 -12.02 8.29
C ASP A 68 -1.60 -12.64 8.19
N ARG A 69 -0.82 -12.54 9.26
CA ARG A 69 0.58 -12.95 9.24
C ARG A 69 0.78 -14.45 9.09
N LYS A 70 -0.17 -15.27 9.57
CA LYS A 70 -0.10 -16.72 9.50
C LYS A 70 -0.59 -17.27 8.17
N THR A 71 -1.74 -16.79 7.72
CA THR A 71 -2.39 -17.31 6.50
C THR A 71 -1.97 -16.55 5.24
N ARG A 72 -1.37 -15.37 5.36
CA ARG A 72 -1.03 -14.46 4.27
C ARG A 72 -2.24 -13.95 3.48
N GLN A 73 -3.44 -14.18 4.00
CA GLN A 73 -4.66 -13.71 3.37
C GLN A 73 -4.91 -12.24 3.71
N PRO A 74 -5.48 -11.47 2.79
CA PRO A 74 -5.87 -10.09 3.06
C PRO A 74 -6.97 -10.06 4.12
N ILE A 75 -6.94 -9.06 4.99
CA ILE A 75 -8.00 -8.82 5.97
C ILE A 75 -9.09 -8.00 5.30
N GLU A 76 -10.25 -8.62 5.07
CA GLU A 76 -11.36 -7.99 4.34
C GLU A 76 -12.17 -7.02 5.18
N SER A 77 -12.09 -7.14 6.49
CA SER A 77 -12.80 -6.27 7.44
C SER A 77 -11.90 -5.95 8.62
N GLY A 78 -12.15 -4.85 9.27
CA GLY A 78 -11.38 -4.47 10.44
C GLY A 78 -11.60 -3.00 10.79
N GLU A 79 -11.19 -2.65 11.98
CA GLU A 79 -11.21 -1.27 12.46
C GLU A 79 -9.78 -0.78 12.63
N GLY A 80 -9.46 0.32 11.99
CA GLY A 80 -8.12 0.88 12.05
C GLY A 80 -8.13 2.39 12.15
N GLN A 81 -7.03 2.91 12.66
CA GLN A 81 -6.77 4.34 12.75
C GLN A 81 -5.28 4.59 12.49
N LEU A 82 -5.02 5.54 11.62
CA LEU A 82 -3.71 6.13 11.42
C LEU A 82 -3.63 7.42 12.22
N PHE A 83 -2.58 7.62 12.97
CA PHE A 83 -2.40 8.86 13.72
C PHE A 83 -0.93 9.23 13.81
N ALA A 84 -0.67 10.50 13.95
CA ALA A 84 0.66 11.03 14.14
C ALA A 84 0.67 12.11 15.22
N GLY A 85 1.79 12.19 15.92
CA GLY A 85 2.05 13.23 16.89
C GLY A 85 3.50 13.67 16.83
N LYS A 86 3.74 14.97 17.01
CA LYS A 86 5.11 15.42 17.16
C LYS A 86 5.61 15.02 18.55
N PRO A 87 6.77 14.36 18.67
CA PRO A 87 7.36 14.08 19.96
C PRO A 87 7.53 15.37 20.77
N ILE A 88 7.39 15.27 22.08
CA ILE A 88 7.63 16.39 22.96
C ILE A 88 9.12 16.73 22.86
N ASP A 89 9.42 17.97 22.54
CA ASP A 89 10.78 18.48 22.61
C ASP A 89 11.22 18.52 24.09
N PRO A 90 12.27 17.79 24.48
CA PRO A 90 12.73 17.79 25.86
C PRO A 90 13.15 19.19 26.36
N ASP A 91 13.57 20.06 25.43
CA ASP A 91 13.99 21.42 25.74
C ASP A 91 12.79 22.41 25.84
N ILE A 92 11.63 22.01 25.26
CA ILE A 92 10.38 22.82 25.28
C ILE A 92 9.20 21.91 25.64
N PRO A 93 9.14 21.33 26.84
CA PRO A 93 8.15 20.34 27.22
C PRO A 93 6.71 20.88 27.27
N SER A 94 6.51 22.19 27.37
CA SER A 94 5.20 22.86 27.42
C SER A 94 4.71 23.35 26.06
N GLY A 95 5.44 23.05 24.98
CA GLY A 95 5.04 23.43 23.62
C GLY A 95 3.74 22.73 23.17
N PRO A 96 2.97 23.35 22.27
CA PRO A 96 1.76 22.74 21.74
C PRO A 96 2.11 21.44 21.01
N GLN A 97 1.48 20.34 21.43
CA GLN A 97 1.63 19.05 20.74
C GLN A 97 0.76 19.05 19.48
N SER A 98 1.40 19.05 18.33
CA SER A 98 0.70 18.86 17.07
C SER A 98 0.31 17.39 16.91
N LYS A 99 -0.97 17.15 16.63
CA LYS A 99 -1.52 15.80 16.40
C LYS A 99 -2.39 15.80 15.15
N THR A 100 -2.36 14.72 14.43
CA THR A 100 -3.26 14.45 13.30
C THR A 100 -3.67 12.98 13.31
N TYR A 101 -4.87 12.67 12.87
CA TYR A 101 -5.37 11.30 12.82
C TYR A 101 -6.48 11.17 11.79
N ASP A 102 -6.66 9.94 11.29
CA ASP A 102 -7.78 9.56 10.44
C ASP A 102 -8.17 8.10 10.69
N GLY A 103 -9.46 7.80 10.55
CA GLY A 103 -9.97 6.43 10.55
C GLY A 103 -9.72 5.74 9.21
N PHE A 104 -9.65 4.42 9.22
CA PHE A 104 -9.52 3.64 7.99
C PHE A 104 -10.81 3.62 7.19
N ALA A 105 -10.73 4.03 5.93
CA ALA A 105 -11.76 3.81 4.92
C ALA A 105 -11.38 2.59 4.08
N TYR A 106 -12.38 1.77 3.73
CA TYR A 106 -12.16 0.63 2.84
C TYR A 106 -11.88 1.10 1.41
N GLY A 107 -10.86 0.51 0.81
CA GLY A 107 -10.58 0.68 -0.61
C GLY A 107 -11.44 -0.25 -1.49
N PRO A 108 -11.37 -0.09 -2.81
CA PRO A 108 -12.02 -0.99 -3.77
C PRO A 108 -11.35 -2.37 -3.80
N GLU A 109 -10.11 -2.47 -3.35
CA GLU A 109 -9.33 -3.70 -3.29
C GLU A 109 -9.43 -4.35 -1.92
N VAL A 110 -9.61 -5.68 -1.89
CA VAL A 110 -9.71 -6.45 -0.66
C VAL A 110 -8.42 -6.36 0.16
N GLY A 111 -8.55 -6.04 1.44
CA GLY A 111 -7.43 -5.89 2.36
C GLY A 111 -6.65 -4.58 2.22
N VAL A 112 -7.13 -3.65 1.39
CA VAL A 112 -6.54 -2.32 1.23
C VAL A 112 -7.41 -1.27 1.93
N TYR A 113 -6.78 -0.50 2.79
CA TYR A 113 -7.40 0.57 3.56
C TYR A 113 -6.76 1.90 3.18
N HIS A 114 -7.54 2.97 3.28
CA HIS A 114 -7.11 4.33 3.02
C HIS A 114 -7.26 5.19 4.26
N ALA A 115 -6.29 6.05 4.50
CA ALA A 115 -6.33 7.05 5.55
C ALA A 115 -5.55 8.29 5.11
N LYS A 116 -5.80 9.43 5.74
CA LYS A 116 -5.18 10.69 5.42
C LYS A 116 -4.60 11.36 6.67
N LEU A 117 -3.39 11.90 6.56
CA LEU A 117 -2.81 12.76 7.59
C LEU A 117 -2.45 14.13 7.01
N ASN A 118 -2.57 15.15 7.84
CA ASN A 118 -2.06 16.48 7.55
C ASN A 118 -1.04 16.88 8.61
N PHE A 119 0.21 17.02 8.21
CA PHE A 119 1.31 17.43 9.10
C PHE A 119 1.42 18.95 9.10
N VAL A 120 0.96 19.59 10.15
CA VAL A 120 0.84 21.07 10.20
C VAL A 120 2.16 21.82 10.25
N ILE A 121 3.26 21.18 10.64
CA ILE A 121 4.61 21.75 10.71
C ILE A 121 5.66 20.73 10.27
N PRO A 122 6.81 21.19 9.74
CA PRO A 122 7.91 20.29 9.36
C PRO A 122 8.62 19.69 10.58
N GLY A 123 9.48 18.70 10.31
CA GLY A 123 10.29 17.99 11.29
C GLY A 123 9.85 16.56 11.48
N THR A 124 10.42 15.86 12.46
CA THR A 124 10.18 14.45 12.72
C THR A 124 8.90 14.24 13.51
N TRP A 125 8.04 13.33 13.03
CA TRP A 125 6.77 12.94 13.63
C TRP A 125 6.77 11.46 13.98
N ALA A 126 6.21 11.12 15.14
CA ALA A 126 5.89 9.74 15.48
C ALA A 126 4.54 9.39 14.85
N VAL A 127 4.55 8.42 13.94
CA VAL A 127 3.33 7.94 13.26
C VAL A 127 3.01 6.54 13.75
N ALA A 128 1.74 6.22 13.87
CA ALA A 128 1.32 4.90 14.30
C ALA A 128 0.01 4.47 13.65
N ILE A 129 -0.15 3.16 13.49
CA ILE A 129 -1.38 2.50 13.15
C ILE A 129 -1.86 1.71 14.37
N ARG A 130 -3.14 1.81 14.67
CA ARG A 130 -3.88 0.87 15.50
C ARG A 130 -4.86 0.12 14.64
N PHE A 131 -4.90 -1.22 14.78
CA PHE A 131 -5.77 -2.06 13.97
C PHE A 131 -6.21 -3.31 14.72
N ARG A 132 -7.46 -3.72 14.49
CA ARG A 132 -8.00 -5.02 14.86
C ARG A 132 -8.93 -5.53 13.77
N ARG A 133 -8.96 -6.84 13.56
CA ARG A 133 -9.85 -7.49 12.59
C ARG A 133 -11.32 -7.34 12.98
N ASP A 134 -11.62 -7.53 14.25
CA ASP A 134 -12.96 -7.44 14.86
C ASP A 134 -12.85 -7.27 16.37
N SER A 135 -13.98 -7.19 17.04
CA SER A 135 -14.04 -6.97 18.50
C SER A 135 -13.49 -8.13 19.34
N LEU A 136 -13.32 -9.34 18.78
CA LEU A 136 -12.77 -10.51 19.45
C LEU A 136 -11.24 -10.58 19.39
N HIS A 137 -10.64 -9.80 18.47
CA HIS A 137 -9.19 -9.73 18.32
C HIS A 137 -8.61 -8.53 19.08
N PRO A 138 -7.40 -8.67 19.63
CA PRO A 138 -6.76 -7.55 20.31
C PRO A 138 -6.48 -6.40 19.36
N LEU A 139 -6.56 -5.17 19.87
CA LEU A 139 -6.11 -3.98 19.17
C LEU A 139 -4.58 -3.97 19.16
N GLU A 140 -4.00 -4.15 17.99
CA GLU A 140 -2.54 -4.13 17.80
C GLU A 140 -2.07 -2.76 17.29
N ARG A 141 -0.80 -2.47 17.55
CA ARG A 141 -0.18 -1.19 17.20
C ARG A 141 1.18 -1.42 16.55
N ILE A 142 1.46 -0.59 15.54
CA ILE A 142 2.79 -0.40 14.96
C ILE A 142 3.14 1.07 14.97
N ASP A 143 4.43 1.40 15.05
CA ASP A 143 4.94 2.77 15.14
C ASP A 143 6.14 2.95 14.21
N TRP A 144 6.28 4.15 13.64
CA TRP A 144 7.49 4.56 12.92
C TRP A 144 7.71 6.07 13.04
N MET A 145 8.92 6.51 12.69
CA MET A 145 9.25 7.94 12.60
C MET A 145 9.15 8.39 11.14
N GLN A 146 8.56 9.55 10.93
CA GLN A 146 8.35 10.16 9.62
C GLN A 146 8.91 11.56 9.60
N ASP A 147 9.87 11.81 8.73
CA ASP A 147 10.37 13.16 8.49
C ASP A 147 9.46 13.88 7.51
N VAL A 148 9.03 15.07 7.90
CA VAL A 148 8.17 15.97 7.14
C VAL A 148 8.98 17.21 6.78
N ILE A 149 9.05 17.51 5.49
CA ILE A 149 9.80 18.66 4.99
C ILE A 149 8.93 19.92 4.96
N ASN A 150 9.53 21.06 4.68
CA ASN A 150 8.81 22.34 4.58
C ASN A 150 7.67 22.27 3.59
N GLU A 151 6.67 23.15 3.79
CA GLU A 151 5.58 23.28 2.82
C GLU A 151 6.14 23.62 1.43
N ARG A 152 5.41 23.21 0.41
CA ARG A 152 5.78 23.56 -0.97
C ARG A 152 5.73 25.08 -1.13
N PRO A 153 6.68 25.67 -1.85
CA PRO A 153 6.54 27.07 -2.23
C PRO A 153 5.19 27.27 -2.93
N SER A 154 4.38 28.17 -2.39
CA SER A 154 3.15 28.56 -3.09
C SER A 154 3.56 29.22 -4.40
N ASN A 155 3.26 28.58 -5.53
CA ASN A 155 3.33 29.25 -6.83
C ASN A 155 2.16 30.26 -6.90
N ILE A 156 2.30 31.37 -6.19
CA ILE A 156 1.43 32.53 -6.39
C ILE A 156 2.00 33.26 -7.60
N PRO A 157 1.25 33.31 -8.72
CA PRO A 157 1.68 34.06 -9.90
C PRO A 157 1.74 35.57 -9.63
#